data_6c870ac32a172788a66aca1f0105139a
#
_entry.id   6c870ac32a172788a66aca1f0105139a
#
_cell.length_a   1.000
_cell.length_b   1.000
_cell.length_c   1.000
_cell.angle_alpha   90.00
_cell.angle_beta   90.00
_cell.angle_gamma   90.00
#
_symmetry.space_group_name_H-M   'P 1'
#
loop_
_entity.id
_entity.type
_entity.pdbx_description
1 polymer ?
#
loop_
_entity_poly.entity_id
_entity_poly.type
_entity_poly.pdbx_seq_one_letter_code
_entity_poly.pdbx_strand_id
1 'polypeptide(L)'
;MKNLIGALVLVLGIAFAGPAFAAAPAEGTAIAQQCVGCHKTEVKTHGNHAYHGNCVSCHVTANGHAKAEEARENASGANKPQSIKAGAPESKQCLTCHEADKKRMHFAFAEHNKAGVQCSDCHGNHKPKILKLNVAQEKGGKTTALCASCHQDVLAKFSMTSHHPVKEGGATCTGCHDPHASKQATLSATSAQCTSCHQAVRGPHVFEHPPVVEGCTTCHDPHGSPNRRLQTIAQPMQCLQCHSIAGNRHGQTGAANNTDRISGSVLRDCASCHSAIHGSSTDQHLRF
;
A
#
# COMPACT_ATOMS: atom_id res chain seq x y z
N MET A 1 53.30 -54.01 -4.89
CA MET A 1 52.79 -53.42 -6.12
C MET A 1 51.46 -52.75 -5.75
N LYS A 2 51.50 -51.46 -5.50
CA LYS A 2 50.32 -50.65 -5.07
C LYS A 2 50.03 -49.67 -6.20
N ASN A 3 48.91 -49.85 -6.90
CA ASN A 3 48.45 -48.94 -7.92
C ASN A 3 47.59 -47.84 -7.26
N LEU A 4 48.08 -46.59 -7.28
CA LEU A 4 47.31 -45.41 -6.98
C LEU A 4 46.57 -44.99 -8.26
N ILE A 5 45.24 -44.99 -8.23
CA ILE A 5 44.39 -44.40 -9.24
C ILE A 5 44.03 -43.00 -8.72
N GLY A 6 44.64 -41.98 -9.31
CA GLY A 6 44.30 -40.60 -9.04
C GLY A 6 43.00 -40.20 -9.77
N ALA A 7 41.96 -39.89 -9.02
CA ALA A 7 40.72 -39.33 -9.58
C ALA A 7 40.93 -37.82 -9.80
N LEU A 8 40.87 -37.42 -11.08
CA LEU A 8 40.89 -36.02 -11.50
C LEU A 8 39.47 -35.46 -11.35
N VAL A 9 39.24 -34.62 -10.34
CA VAL A 9 37.98 -33.92 -10.16
C VAL A 9 38.01 -32.67 -11.03
N LEU A 10 37.26 -32.72 -12.14
CA LEU A 10 37.02 -31.56 -13.02
C LEU A 10 35.95 -30.69 -12.35
N VAL A 11 36.36 -29.55 -11.75
CA VAL A 11 35.44 -28.56 -11.24
C VAL A 11 34.99 -27.70 -12.43
N LEU A 12 33.79 -27.98 -12.95
CA LEU A 12 33.10 -27.09 -13.89
C LEU A 12 32.64 -25.84 -13.14
N GLY A 13 33.37 -24.73 -13.31
CA GLY A 13 32.94 -23.41 -12.84
C GLY A 13 31.76 -22.93 -13.70
N ILE A 14 30.55 -23.03 -13.16
CA ILE A 14 29.39 -22.38 -13.74
C ILE A 14 29.51 -20.89 -13.40
N ALA A 15 29.94 -20.09 -14.35
CA ALA A 15 29.87 -18.65 -14.25
C ALA A 15 28.38 -18.22 -14.32
N PHE A 16 27.82 -17.85 -13.17
CA PHE A 16 26.55 -17.14 -13.14
C PHE A 16 26.77 -15.76 -13.74
N ALA A 17 26.39 -15.59 -15.01
CA ALA A 17 26.22 -14.27 -15.58
C ALA A 17 25.01 -13.62 -14.85
N GLY A 18 25.30 -12.72 -13.91
CA GLY A 18 24.28 -11.84 -13.34
C GLY A 18 23.63 -11.02 -14.45
N PRO A 19 22.38 -10.55 -14.28
CA PRO A 19 21.75 -9.71 -15.28
C PRO A 19 22.65 -8.49 -15.51
N ALA A 20 23.16 -8.37 -16.74
CA ALA A 20 23.88 -7.19 -17.17
C ALA A 20 22.88 -6.02 -17.12
N PHE A 21 23.01 -5.18 -16.10
CA PHE A 21 22.39 -3.85 -16.16
C PHE A 21 22.97 -3.15 -17.38
N ALA A 22 22.12 -2.93 -18.38
CA ALA A 22 22.52 -2.19 -19.55
C ALA A 22 23.08 -0.84 -19.10
N ALA A 23 24.33 -0.59 -19.43
CA ALA A 23 24.97 0.70 -19.17
C ALA A 23 24.11 1.78 -19.84
N ALA A 24 23.77 2.83 -19.10
CA ALA A 24 23.05 3.96 -19.65
C ALA A 24 23.83 4.50 -20.88
N PRO A 25 23.15 4.76 -22.00
CA PRO A 25 23.85 5.26 -23.20
C PRO A 25 24.48 6.62 -22.89
N ALA A 26 25.71 6.79 -23.32
CA ALA A 26 26.49 8.01 -23.12
C ALA A 26 25.90 9.27 -23.83
N GLU A 27 24.81 9.12 -24.58
CA GLU A 27 24.09 10.19 -25.28
C GLU A 27 23.28 11.12 -24.38
N GLY A 28 23.10 10.79 -23.09
CA GLY A 28 22.29 11.59 -22.18
C GLY A 28 22.81 13.01 -21.91
N THR A 29 24.10 13.24 -22.09
CA THR A 29 24.72 14.54 -21.81
C THR A 29 24.43 15.60 -22.90
N ALA A 30 24.33 15.22 -24.17
CA ALA A 30 24.07 16.16 -25.27
C ALA A 30 22.59 16.66 -25.21
N ILE A 31 21.67 15.77 -24.94
CA ILE A 31 20.22 16.12 -24.86
C ILE A 31 19.93 16.99 -23.62
N ALA A 32 20.59 16.70 -22.47
CA ALA A 32 20.49 17.53 -21.30
C ALA A 32 20.96 18.97 -21.56
N GLN A 33 21.97 19.17 -22.40
CA GLN A 33 22.48 20.51 -22.75
C GLN A 33 21.45 21.35 -23.52
N GLN A 34 20.64 20.76 -24.40
CA GLN A 34 19.56 21.48 -25.08
C GLN A 34 18.50 22.00 -24.13
N CYS A 35 18.23 21.25 -23.06
CA CYS A 35 17.20 21.61 -22.07
C CYS A 35 17.70 22.67 -21.08
N VAL A 36 19.02 22.75 -20.82
CA VAL A 36 19.65 23.62 -19.81
C VAL A 36 19.34 25.09 -20.02
N GLY A 37 19.23 25.56 -21.28
CA GLY A 37 18.94 26.95 -21.57
C GLY A 37 17.69 27.49 -20.85
N CYS A 38 16.64 26.69 -20.87
CA CYS A 38 15.32 27.04 -20.30
C CYS A 38 15.06 26.38 -18.95
N HIS A 39 15.51 25.11 -18.74
CA HIS A 39 15.22 24.29 -17.55
C HIS A 39 16.41 24.11 -16.62
N LYS A 40 17.04 25.22 -16.21
CA LYS A 40 18.27 25.21 -15.39
C LYS A 40 18.10 24.47 -14.05
N THR A 41 16.96 24.63 -13.41
CA THR A 41 16.67 24.04 -12.09
C THR A 41 16.51 22.52 -12.20
N GLU A 42 15.74 22.07 -13.16
CA GLU A 42 15.45 20.65 -13.40
C GLU A 42 16.72 19.90 -13.81
N VAL A 43 17.51 20.50 -14.71
CA VAL A 43 18.78 19.90 -15.14
C VAL A 43 19.81 19.86 -14.02
N LYS A 44 19.89 20.88 -13.17
CA LYS A 44 20.78 20.90 -12.00
C LYS A 44 20.45 19.76 -11.03
N THR A 45 19.18 19.44 -10.88
CA THR A 45 18.73 18.40 -9.95
C THR A 45 18.81 16.99 -10.53
N HIS A 46 18.70 16.83 -11.86
CA HIS A 46 18.58 15.52 -12.53
C HIS A 46 19.68 15.21 -13.54
N GLY A 47 20.35 16.22 -14.11
CA GLY A 47 21.30 16.03 -15.18
C GLY A 47 22.48 15.10 -14.88
N ASN A 48 22.79 14.91 -13.59
CA ASN A 48 23.84 14.01 -13.12
C ASN A 48 23.30 12.67 -12.57
N HIS A 49 22.00 12.40 -12.70
CA HIS A 49 21.43 11.15 -12.20
C HIS A 49 21.67 10.03 -13.23
N ALA A 50 22.40 8.99 -12.84
CA ALA A 50 22.84 7.91 -13.73
C ALA A 50 21.69 7.24 -14.53
N TYR A 51 20.49 7.15 -13.94
CA TYR A 51 19.33 6.48 -14.55
C TYR A 51 18.22 7.42 -14.99
N HIS A 52 18.13 8.63 -14.43
CA HIS A 52 17.08 9.59 -14.71
C HIS A 52 17.60 10.88 -15.37
N GLY A 53 18.85 10.87 -15.87
CA GLY A 53 19.47 12.04 -16.49
C GLY A 53 19.05 12.30 -17.95
N ASN A 54 18.40 11.34 -18.61
CA ASN A 54 17.90 11.52 -19.96
C ASN A 54 16.44 12.01 -19.95
N CYS A 55 16.25 13.29 -20.25
CA CYS A 55 14.93 13.94 -20.22
C CYS A 55 13.94 13.29 -21.19
N VAL A 56 14.36 12.91 -22.38
CA VAL A 56 13.48 12.37 -23.44
C VAL A 56 13.03 10.93 -23.18
N SER A 57 13.67 10.20 -22.28
CA SER A 57 13.22 8.86 -21.88
C SER A 57 11.85 8.93 -21.18
N CYS A 58 11.61 10.01 -20.45
CA CYS A 58 10.34 10.24 -19.74
C CYS A 58 9.46 11.24 -20.50
N HIS A 59 10.04 12.31 -21.04
CA HIS A 59 9.35 13.34 -21.79
C HIS A 59 9.45 13.08 -23.29
N VAL A 60 8.71 12.09 -23.78
CA VAL A 60 8.79 11.64 -25.19
C VAL A 60 8.43 12.71 -26.22
N THR A 61 7.67 13.73 -25.82
CA THR A 61 7.30 14.89 -26.66
C THR A 61 8.28 16.06 -26.55
N ALA A 62 9.34 15.94 -25.75
CA ALA A 62 10.25 17.04 -25.44
C ALA A 62 10.98 17.59 -26.67
N ASN A 63 11.29 16.75 -27.66
CA ASN A 63 11.94 17.21 -28.93
C ASN A 63 11.01 18.14 -29.72
N GLY A 64 9.71 17.86 -29.76
CA GLY A 64 8.73 18.75 -30.41
C GLY A 64 8.58 20.07 -29.65
N HIS A 65 8.54 20.01 -28.31
CA HIS A 65 8.53 21.18 -27.46
C HIS A 65 9.78 22.06 -27.69
N ALA A 66 10.98 21.49 -27.65
CA ALA A 66 12.21 22.24 -27.83
C ALA A 66 12.26 22.97 -29.18
N LYS A 67 11.90 22.31 -30.29
CA LYS A 67 11.80 22.93 -31.62
C LYS A 67 10.77 24.05 -31.70
N ALA A 68 9.64 23.87 -31.04
CA ALA A 68 8.57 24.87 -31.00
C ALA A 68 8.98 26.12 -30.20
N GLU A 69 9.70 25.96 -29.10
CA GLU A 69 10.21 27.08 -28.29
C GLU A 69 11.34 27.82 -29.01
N GLU A 70 12.25 27.11 -29.69
CA GLU A 70 13.28 27.72 -30.53
C GLU A 70 12.66 28.55 -31.67
N ALA A 71 11.67 28.01 -32.36
CA ALA A 71 10.91 28.76 -33.38
C ALA A 71 10.19 29.96 -32.79
N ARG A 72 9.69 29.87 -31.57
CA ARG A 72 9.01 30.94 -30.86
C ARG A 72 9.97 32.06 -30.43
N GLU A 73 11.17 31.71 -29.98
CA GLU A 73 12.19 32.71 -29.63
C GLU A 73 12.65 33.49 -30.87
N ASN A 74 12.77 32.83 -32.00
CA ASN A 74 13.18 33.45 -33.27
C ASN A 74 12.08 34.22 -34.00
N ALA A 75 10.81 34.08 -33.56
CA ALA A 75 9.68 34.79 -34.13
C ALA A 75 9.36 36.08 -33.35
N SER A 76 8.97 37.14 -34.07
CA SER A 76 8.54 38.40 -33.47
C SER A 76 7.12 38.80 -33.89
N GLY A 77 6.46 39.57 -33.08
CA GLY A 77 5.13 40.12 -33.39
C GLY A 77 3.98 39.09 -33.37
N ALA A 78 2.96 39.34 -34.22
CA ALA A 78 1.74 38.52 -34.29
C ALA A 78 1.97 37.10 -34.81
N ASN A 79 3.12 36.79 -35.38
CA ASN A 79 3.47 35.48 -35.93
C ASN A 79 4.16 34.57 -34.92
N LYS A 80 4.26 34.95 -33.65
CA LYS A 80 4.90 34.15 -32.62
C LYS A 80 4.06 32.88 -32.33
N PRO A 81 4.61 31.67 -32.56
CA PRO A 81 3.91 30.42 -32.30
C PRO A 81 3.47 30.30 -30.83
N GLN A 82 2.41 29.55 -30.59
CA GLN A 82 2.03 29.23 -29.19
C GLN A 82 3.05 28.26 -28.58
N SER A 83 3.29 28.44 -27.28
CA SER A 83 4.12 27.50 -26.51
C SER A 83 3.47 26.11 -26.47
N ILE A 84 4.25 25.07 -26.78
CA ILE A 84 3.82 23.67 -26.66
C ILE A 84 4.40 23.10 -25.39
N LYS A 85 3.54 22.76 -24.44
CA LYS A 85 4.01 22.10 -23.21
C LYS A 85 4.46 20.68 -23.53
N ALA A 86 5.63 20.29 -23.03
CA ALA A 86 5.98 18.87 -22.96
C ALA A 86 4.98 18.16 -22.04
N GLY A 87 4.40 17.08 -22.53
CA GLY A 87 3.43 16.30 -21.73
C GLY A 87 4.08 15.71 -20.46
N ALA A 88 3.28 15.55 -19.43
CA ALA A 88 3.71 14.77 -18.27
C ALA A 88 4.00 13.32 -18.70
N PRO A 89 5.02 12.65 -18.13
CA PRO A 89 5.30 11.26 -18.45
C PRO A 89 4.17 10.37 -17.97
N GLU A 90 3.72 9.46 -18.82
CA GLU A 90 2.77 8.42 -18.46
C GLU A 90 3.47 7.26 -17.76
N SER A 91 2.73 6.45 -17.01
CA SER A 91 3.28 5.29 -16.29
C SER A 91 4.02 4.32 -17.20
N LYS A 92 3.62 4.18 -18.47
CA LYS A 92 4.29 3.31 -19.45
C LYS A 92 5.77 3.65 -19.65
N GLN A 93 6.17 4.93 -19.61
CA GLN A 93 7.58 5.32 -19.73
C GLN A 93 8.38 4.89 -18.47
N CYS A 94 7.79 4.94 -17.32
CA CYS A 94 8.41 4.45 -16.08
C CYS A 94 8.58 2.93 -16.10
N LEU A 95 7.56 2.22 -16.56
CA LEU A 95 7.52 0.76 -16.60
C LEU A 95 8.52 0.15 -17.56
N THR A 96 9.01 0.85 -18.59
CA THR A 96 10.08 0.34 -19.48
C THR A 96 11.32 -0.10 -18.70
N CYS A 97 11.59 0.50 -17.53
CA CYS A 97 12.70 0.13 -16.66
C CYS A 97 12.25 -0.49 -15.35
N HIS A 98 11.08 -0.06 -14.81
CA HIS A 98 10.60 -0.44 -13.50
C HIS A 98 9.64 -1.65 -13.49
N GLU A 99 9.30 -2.23 -14.63
CA GLU A 99 8.43 -3.40 -14.72
C GLU A 99 9.04 -4.64 -14.05
N ALA A 100 10.37 -4.81 -14.15
CA ALA A 100 11.09 -5.93 -13.54
C ALA A 100 11.22 -5.83 -12.00
N ASP A 101 10.90 -4.70 -11.39
CA ASP A 101 10.94 -4.54 -9.93
C ASP A 101 9.76 -5.28 -9.28
N LYS A 102 10.07 -6.28 -8.46
CA LYS A 102 9.09 -7.13 -7.76
C LYS A 102 8.01 -6.34 -7.00
N LYS A 103 8.33 -5.14 -6.53
CA LYS A 103 7.38 -4.29 -5.80
C LYS A 103 6.42 -3.53 -6.73
N ARG A 104 6.73 -3.43 -8.01
CA ARG A 104 5.98 -2.63 -9.00
C ARG A 104 5.39 -3.46 -10.13
N MET A 105 5.81 -4.71 -10.28
CA MET A 105 5.35 -5.63 -11.35
C MET A 105 3.82 -5.80 -11.37
N HIS A 106 3.15 -5.57 -10.26
CA HIS A 106 1.69 -5.69 -10.15
C HIS A 106 0.96 -4.37 -10.41
N PHE A 107 1.66 -3.26 -10.62
CA PHE A 107 1.05 -1.94 -10.81
C PHE A 107 0.09 -1.91 -12.01
N ALA A 108 0.40 -2.62 -13.09
CA ALA A 108 -0.50 -2.73 -14.25
C ALA A 108 -1.89 -3.23 -13.89
N PHE A 109 -2.02 -4.02 -12.83
CA PHE A 109 -3.27 -4.58 -12.31
C PHE A 109 -3.79 -3.86 -11.06
N ALA A 110 -3.06 -2.85 -10.58
CA ALA A 110 -3.44 -2.09 -9.39
C ALA A 110 -4.70 -1.23 -9.65
N GLU A 111 -5.49 -1.03 -8.61
CA GLU A 111 -6.68 -0.19 -8.69
C GLU A 111 -6.35 1.26 -9.03
N HIS A 112 -5.21 1.77 -8.56
CA HIS A 112 -4.72 3.10 -8.93
C HIS A 112 -4.48 3.21 -10.44
N ASN A 113 -3.84 2.22 -11.07
CA ASN A 113 -3.63 2.22 -12.51
C ASN A 113 -4.97 2.14 -13.28
N LYS A 114 -5.89 1.29 -12.83
CA LYS A 114 -7.24 1.19 -13.42
C LYS A 114 -8.03 2.51 -13.31
N ALA A 115 -7.80 3.25 -12.23
CA ALA A 115 -8.37 4.57 -12.02
C ALA A 115 -7.65 5.69 -12.79
N GLY A 116 -6.63 5.37 -13.59
CA GLY A 116 -5.87 6.34 -14.39
C GLY A 116 -4.82 7.13 -13.62
N VAL A 117 -4.52 6.74 -12.37
CA VAL A 117 -3.46 7.39 -11.57
C VAL A 117 -2.09 7.02 -12.15
N GLN A 118 -1.28 8.03 -12.42
CA GLN A 118 0.05 7.85 -13.00
C GLN A 118 1.13 7.81 -11.92
N CYS A 119 2.27 7.18 -12.24
CA CYS A 119 3.43 7.15 -11.33
C CYS A 119 3.81 8.55 -10.87
N SER A 120 3.74 9.52 -11.78
CA SER A 120 4.06 10.93 -11.54
C SER A 120 3.08 11.66 -10.61
N ASP A 121 1.89 11.11 -10.34
CA ASP A 121 0.94 11.72 -9.41
C ASP A 121 1.37 11.54 -7.96
N CYS A 122 2.09 10.45 -7.68
CA CYS A 122 2.64 10.17 -6.37
C CYS A 122 4.15 10.43 -6.28
N HIS A 123 4.90 10.13 -7.34
CA HIS A 123 6.35 10.25 -7.37
C HIS A 123 6.82 11.52 -8.07
N GLY A 124 7.51 12.38 -7.34
CA GLY A 124 8.11 13.60 -7.89
C GLY A 124 9.49 13.31 -8.49
N ASN A 125 9.57 13.11 -9.80
CA ASN A 125 10.81 12.69 -10.46
C ASN A 125 11.89 13.77 -10.50
N HIS A 126 11.55 15.05 -10.58
CA HIS A 126 12.50 16.17 -10.59
C HIS A 126 13.03 16.51 -9.17
N LYS A 127 12.37 16.03 -8.15
CA LYS A 127 12.85 16.08 -6.76
C LYS A 127 12.74 14.66 -6.23
N PRO A 128 13.83 13.92 -6.07
CA PRO A 128 13.80 12.47 -5.75
C PRO A 128 13.26 12.16 -4.35
N LYS A 129 12.41 13.00 -3.82
CA LYS A 129 11.61 12.75 -2.63
C LYS A 129 10.23 12.32 -3.09
N ILE A 130 9.80 11.20 -2.59
CA ILE A 130 8.57 10.45 -2.91
C ILE A 130 7.28 11.31 -2.93
N LEU A 131 7.33 12.60 -2.60
CA LEU A 131 6.15 13.41 -2.38
C LEU A 131 6.19 14.73 -3.13
N LYS A 132 5.23 14.95 -4.03
CA LYS A 132 4.93 16.28 -4.60
C LYS A 132 4.42 17.28 -3.54
N LEU A 133 3.95 16.80 -2.39
CA LEU A 133 3.38 17.65 -1.36
C LEU A 133 4.49 18.18 -0.44
N ASN A 134 4.69 19.49 -0.48
CA ASN A 134 5.39 20.26 0.56
C ASN A 134 4.50 20.33 1.82
N VAL A 135 3.97 19.20 2.26
CA VAL A 135 3.22 19.19 3.52
C VAL A 135 4.26 19.24 4.64
N ALA A 136 4.18 20.25 5.46
CA ALA A 136 4.90 20.30 6.73
C ALA A 136 4.71 18.96 7.43
N GLN A 137 5.70 18.57 8.21
CA GLN A 137 5.70 17.31 8.95
C GLN A 137 4.50 17.27 9.90
N GLU A 138 3.34 16.90 9.34
CA GLU A 138 2.17 16.56 10.16
C GLU A 138 2.48 15.26 10.89
N LYS A 139 1.98 15.15 12.12
CA LYS A 139 1.93 13.88 12.83
C LYS A 139 1.25 12.87 11.88
N GLY A 140 1.85 11.72 11.64
CA GLY A 140 1.40 10.77 10.63
C GLY A 140 2.24 10.71 9.35
N GLY A 141 3.09 11.71 9.11
CA GLY A 141 4.11 11.70 8.06
C GLY A 141 3.60 12.08 6.67
N LYS A 142 4.57 12.30 5.76
CA LYS A 142 4.34 12.76 4.39
C LYS A 142 3.50 11.81 3.55
N THR A 143 3.60 10.51 3.80
CA THR A 143 2.84 9.47 3.08
C THR A 143 1.35 9.58 3.38
N THR A 144 0.97 9.79 4.63
CA THR A 144 -0.43 9.98 5.02
C THR A 144 -1.05 11.20 4.34
N ALA A 145 -0.34 12.32 4.31
CA ALA A 145 -0.81 13.53 3.65
C ALA A 145 -0.97 13.35 2.12
N LEU A 146 -0.08 12.58 1.48
CA LEU A 146 -0.21 12.25 0.06
C LEU A 146 -1.48 11.44 -0.21
N CYS A 147 -1.68 10.36 0.51
CA CYS A 147 -2.86 9.51 0.34
C CYS A 147 -4.15 10.28 0.63
N ALA A 148 -4.16 11.08 1.69
CA ALA A 148 -5.28 11.90 2.13
C ALA A 148 -5.67 13.01 1.14
N SER A 149 -4.80 13.38 0.20
CA SER A 149 -5.17 14.36 -0.86
C SER A 149 -6.31 13.88 -1.75
N CYS A 150 -6.48 12.55 -1.85
CA CYS A 150 -7.58 11.92 -2.59
C CYS A 150 -8.51 11.12 -1.66
N HIS A 151 -7.99 10.43 -0.64
CA HIS A 151 -8.72 9.55 0.29
C HIS A 151 -9.13 10.29 1.57
N GLN A 152 -9.86 11.41 1.43
CA GLN A 152 -10.28 12.23 2.56
C GLN A 152 -11.34 11.56 3.45
N ASP A 153 -12.21 10.77 2.85
CA ASP A 153 -13.23 9.97 3.53
C ASP A 153 -12.59 8.94 4.48
N VAL A 154 -11.54 8.27 4.00
CA VAL A 154 -10.76 7.33 4.82
C VAL A 154 -10.01 8.07 5.93
N LEU A 155 -9.41 9.23 5.62
CA LEU A 155 -8.75 10.05 6.64
C LEU A 155 -9.71 10.50 7.74
N ALA A 156 -10.96 10.81 7.39
CA ALA A 156 -12.00 11.19 8.36
C ALA A 156 -12.30 10.08 9.36
N LYS A 157 -12.28 8.81 8.93
CA LYS A 157 -12.49 7.65 9.83
C LYS A 157 -11.45 7.57 10.94
N PHE A 158 -10.20 7.97 10.68
CA PHE A 158 -9.15 8.04 11.71
C PHE A 158 -9.37 9.14 12.77
N SER A 159 -10.50 9.86 12.72
CA SER A 159 -10.93 10.77 13.78
C SER A 159 -12.03 10.19 14.66
N MET A 160 -12.51 8.97 14.38
CA MET A 160 -13.53 8.30 15.20
C MET A 160 -12.94 7.86 16.54
N THR A 161 -13.83 7.52 17.48
CA THR A 161 -13.46 7.16 18.86
C THR A 161 -12.49 5.97 18.93
N SER A 162 -12.66 5.00 18.05
CA SER A 162 -11.78 3.84 17.92
C SER A 162 -11.13 3.86 16.53
N HIS A 163 -9.81 3.94 16.47
CA HIS A 163 -9.05 4.01 15.22
C HIS A 163 -7.61 3.54 15.42
N HIS A 164 -6.93 3.17 14.34
CA HIS A 164 -5.49 3.02 14.38
C HIS A 164 -4.82 4.40 14.43
N PRO A 165 -3.67 4.53 15.14
CA PRO A 165 -3.04 5.82 15.43
C PRO A 165 -2.27 6.37 14.22
N VAL A 166 -2.94 6.52 13.07
CA VAL A 166 -2.35 7.06 11.84
C VAL A 166 -2.11 8.55 11.96
N LYS A 167 -3.04 9.31 12.53
CA LYS A 167 -2.91 10.74 12.76
C LYS A 167 -1.87 11.07 13.83
N GLU A 168 -1.67 10.17 14.77
CA GLU A 168 -0.70 10.26 15.86
C GLU A 168 0.70 9.82 15.44
N GLY A 169 0.85 9.26 14.24
CA GLY A 169 2.12 8.81 13.69
C GLY A 169 2.56 7.41 14.14
N GLY A 170 1.69 6.66 14.81
CA GLY A 170 1.96 5.29 15.23
C GLY A 170 1.75 4.26 14.12
N ALA A 171 1.04 4.62 13.05
CA ALA A 171 0.85 3.79 11.87
C ALA A 171 0.87 4.64 10.60
N THR A 172 1.06 4.01 9.44
CA THR A 172 1.03 4.66 8.13
C THR A 172 0.14 3.90 7.16
N CYS A 173 -0.37 4.58 6.14
CA CYS A 173 -1.19 3.93 5.11
C CYS A 173 -0.43 2.77 4.45
N THR A 174 0.84 2.98 4.11
CA THR A 174 1.70 1.97 3.48
C THR A 174 2.20 0.88 4.42
N GLY A 175 1.94 0.99 5.72
CA GLY A 175 2.17 -0.08 6.68
C GLY A 175 1.15 -1.22 6.51
N CYS A 176 -0.01 -0.92 5.90
CA CYS A 176 -1.07 -1.88 5.65
C CYS A 176 -1.37 -2.03 4.15
N HIS A 177 -1.23 -0.97 3.35
CA HIS A 177 -1.56 -0.94 1.93
C HIS A 177 -0.31 -0.85 1.06
N ASP A 178 -0.25 -1.68 0.02
CA ASP A 178 0.69 -1.49 -1.08
C ASP A 178 -0.02 -0.77 -2.24
N PRO A 179 0.30 0.50 -2.53
CA PRO A 179 -0.34 1.27 -3.59
C PRO A 179 -0.05 0.73 -4.99
N HIS A 180 0.94 -0.15 -5.14
CA HIS A 180 1.30 -0.77 -6.41
C HIS A 180 0.64 -2.15 -6.60
N ALA A 181 0.03 -2.72 -5.56
CA ALA A 181 -0.59 -4.03 -5.61
C ALA A 181 -2.02 -4.01 -6.17
N SER A 182 -2.44 -5.12 -6.75
CA SER A 182 -3.85 -5.35 -7.09
C SER A 182 -4.68 -5.56 -5.82
N LYS A 183 -5.99 -5.28 -5.92
CA LYS A 183 -6.96 -5.55 -4.85
C LYS A 183 -6.93 -7.01 -4.39
N GLN A 184 -6.79 -7.93 -5.34
CA GLN A 184 -6.73 -9.37 -5.05
C GLN A 184 -5.53 -9.74 -4.17
N ALA A 185 -4.34 -9.19 -4.46
CA ALA A 185 -3.15 -9.42 -3.66
C ALA A 185 -3.31 -8.82 -2.24
N THR A 186 -3.98 -7.68 -2.12
CA THR A 186 -4.26 -7.05 -0.84
C THR A 186 -5.22 -7.88 0.01
N LEU A 187 -6.31 -8.41 -0.58
CA LEU A 187 -7.29 -9.22 0.14
C LEU A 187 -6.71 -10.52 0.68
N SER A 188 -5.91 -11.23 -0.12
CA SER A 188 -5.28 -12.49 0.31
C SER A 188 -4.26 -12.31 1.44
N ALA A 189 -3.70 -11.12 1.59
CA ALA A 189 -2.71 -10.81 2.62
C ALA A 189 -3.30 -10.18 3.90
N THR A 190 -4.61 -9.88 3.93
CA THR A 190 -5.20 -9.02 4.98
C THR A 190 -4.99 -9.57 6.38
N SER A 191 -5.28 -10.84 6.63
CA SER A 191 -5.12 -11.44 7.97
C SER A 191 -3.64 -11.48 8.39
N ALA A 192 -2.73 -11.80 7.47
CA ALA A 192 -1.29 -11.81 7.75
C ALA A 192 -0.76 -10.39 8.06
N GLN A 193 -1.29 -9.37 7.41
CA GLN A 193 -0.93 -7.98 7.70
C GLN A 193 -1.39 -7.58 9.11
N CYS A 194 -2.62 -7.90 9.49
CA CYS A 194 -3.11 -7.60 10.84
C CYS A 194 -2.28 -8.31 11.92
N THR A 195 -2.02 -9.60 11.74
CA THR A 195 -1.31 -10.43 12.72
C THR A 195 0.20 -10.19 12.74
N SER A 196 0.76 -9.42 11.83
CA SER A 196 2.14 -8.95 11.93
C SER A 196 2.39 -8.08 13.16
N CYS A 197 1.36 -7.33 13.59
CA CYS A 197 1.37 -6.53 14.81
C CYS A 197 0.50 -7.15 15.92
N HIS A 198 -0.67 -7.69 15.57
CA HIS A 198 -1.62 -8.30 16.49
C HIS A 198 -1.34 -9.80 16.69
N GLN A 199 -0.15 -10.13 17.16
CA GLN A 199 0.31 -11.52 17.29
C GLN A 199 -0.50 -12.33 18.29
N ALA A 200 -1.05 -11.69 19.34
CA ALA A 200 -1.81 -12.36 20.38
C ALA A 200 -3.11 -13.02 19.89
N VAL A 201 -3.64 -12.57 18.74
CA VAL A 201 -4.85 -13.13 18.12
C VAL A 201 -4.55 -14.04 16.92
N ARG A 202 -3.26 -14.34 16.70
CA ARG A 202 -2.81 -15.21 15.62
C ARG A 202 -2.98 -16.68 16.02
N GLY A 203 -3.77 -17.41 15.23
CA GLY A 203 -3.85 -18.86 15.34
C GLY A 203 -2.55 -19.58 14.90
N PRO A 204 -2.60 -20.89 14.76
CA PRO A 204 -3.83 -21.70 14.89
C PRO A 204 -4.28 -21.90 16.33
N HIS A 205 -5.58 -21.96 16.55
CA HIS A 205 -6.19 -22.32 17.82
C HIS A 205 -6.85 -23.70 17.73
N VAL A 206 -7.01 -24.40 18.86
CA VAL A 206 -7.71 -25.69 18.89
C VAL A 206 -9.19 -25.51 18.56
N PHE A 207 -9.77 -24.43 19.08
CA PHE A 207 -11.15 -24.03 18.82
C PHE A 207 -11.11 -22.68 18.11
N GLU A 208 -11.29 -22.69 16.80
CA GLU A 208 -11.31 -21.50 15.99
C GLU A 208 -12.72 -20.91 15.91
N HIS A 209 -12.82 -19.60 15.76
CA HIS A 209 -14.05 -18.91 15.44
C HIS A 209 -14.10 -18.68 13.94
N PRO A 210 -15.03 -19.32 13.17
CA PRO A 210 -15.02 -19.30 11.73
C PRO A 210 -14.90 -17.91 11.09
N PRO A 211 -15.63 -16.86 11.53
CA PRO A 211 -15.50 -15.52 10.96
C PRO A 211 -14.10 -14.92 11.10
N VAL A 212 -13.32 -15.32 12.10
CA VAL A 212 -11.94 -14.88 12.31
C VAL A 212 -11.02 -15.49 11.25
N VAL A 213 -11.26 -16.75 10.88
CA VAL A 213 -10.53 -17.44 9.81
C VAL A 213 -10.84 -16.81 8.44
N GLU A 214 -12.09 -16.40 8.23
CA GLU A 214 -12.51 -15.73 7.00
C GLU A 214 -11.87 -14.35 6.83
N GLY A 215 -11.73 -13.58 7.92
CA GLY A 215 -11.04 -12.29 7.89
C GLY A 215 -11.40 -11.35 9.02
N CYS A 216 -10.41 -10.59 9.46
CA CYS A 216 -10.56 -9.63 10.56
C CYS A 216 -11.59 -8.53 10.27
N THR A 217 -11.72 -8.13 9.00
CA THR A 217 -12.62 -7.06 8.56
C THR A 217 -14.10 -7.45 8.54
N THR A 218 -14.42 -8.71 8.77
CA THR A 218 -15.80 -9.16 9.01
C THR A 218 -16.39 -8.47 10.25
N CYS A 219 -15.57 -8.22 11.27
CA CYS A 219 -16.00 -7.60 12.51
C CYS A 219 -15.38 -6.22 12.76
N HIS A 220 -14.24 -5.90 12.17
CA HIS A 220 -13.48 -4.69 12.44
C HIS A 220 -13.33 -3.79 11.21
N ASP A 221 -13.54 -2.47 11.38
CA ASP A 221 -13.11 -1.46 10.40
C ASP A 221 -11.75 -0.91 10.83
N PRO A 222 -10.65 -1.26 10.12
CA PRO A 222 -9.30 -0.87 10.54
C PRO A 222 -9.03 0.64 10.42
N HIS A 223 -9.83 1.37 9.67
CA HIS A 223 -9.65 2.82 9.52
C HIS A 223 -10.26 3.59 10.68
N GLY A 224 -11.38 3.12 11.20
CA GLY A 224 -12.01 3.75 12.35
C GLY A 224 -13.50 3.40 12.49
N SER A 225 -13.97 3.43 13.73
CA SER A 225 -15.34 3.13 14.10
C SER A 225 -15.79 3.98 15.29
N PRO A 226 -17.06 4.35 15.37
CA PRO A 226 -17.63 4.93 16.59
C PRO A 226 -17.73 3.91 17.71
N ASN A 227 -17.64 2.62 17.41
CA ASN A 227 -17.75 1.53 18.34
C ASN A 227 -16.37 1.16 18.93
N ARG A 228 -16.36 0.65 20.16
CA ARG A 228 -15.12 0.19 20.81
C ARG A 228 -14.44 -0.92 19.99
N ARG A 229 -13.10 -0.97 20.06
CA ARG A 229 -12.28 -2.03 19.43
C ARG A 229 -12.48 -2.13 17.92
N LEU A 230 -12.71 -1.01 17.25
CA LEU A 230 -12.92 -0.94 15.80
C LEU A 230 -14.09 -1.78 15.28
N GLN A 231 -15.05 -2.16 16.12
CA GLN A 231 -16.19 -2.97 15.68
C GLN A 231 -17.05 -2.20 14.69
N THR A 232 -17.42 -2.86 13.59
CA THR A 232 -18.30 -2.27 12.56
C THR A 232 -19.68 -1.98 13.11
N ILE A 233 -20.17 -2.81 14.03
CA ILE A 233 -21.44 -2.69 14.71
C ILE A 233 -21.22 -2.86 16.21
N ALA A 234 -21.93 -2.11 17.04
CA ALA A 234 -21.85 -2.24 18.49
C ALA A 234 -22.36 -3.60 18.98
N GLN A 235 -21.75 -4.12 20.07
CA GLN A 235 -22.30 -5.28 20.75
C GLN A 235 -23.65 -4.90 21.42
N PRO A 236 -24.59 -5.84 21.55
CA PRO A 236 -24.53 -7.25 21.15
C PRO A 236 -24.83 -7.49 19.66
N MET A 237 -25.24 -6.45 18.91
CA MET A 237 -25.75 -6.57 17.54
C MET A 237 -24.73 -7.19 16.57
N GLN A 238 -23.45 -6.92 16.77
CA GLN A 238 -22.36 -7.54 15.99
C GLN A 238 -22.43 -9.08 16.07
N CYS A 239 -22.64 -9.63 17.26
CA CYS A 239 -22.70 -11.07 17.50
C CYS A 239 -24.02 -11.67 17.01
N LEU A 240 -25.12 -10.93 17.20
CA LEU A 240 -26.48 -11.37 16.87
C LEU A 240 -26.77 -11.45 15.38
N GLN A 241 -25.86 -10.99 14.52
CA GLN A 241 -25.97 -11.21 13.07
C GLN A 241 -25.88 -12.69 12.69
N CYS A 242 -25.16 -13.48 13.49
CA CYS A 242 -24.95 -14.90 13.25
C CYS A 242 -25.42 -15.78 14.41
N HIS A 243 -25.40 -15.25 15.65
CA HIS A 243 -25.77 -15.97 16.86
C HIS A 243 -27.16 -15.60 17.36
N SER A 244 -27.92 -16.61 17.82
CA SER A 244 -29.18 -16.41 18.52
C SER A 244 -28.98 -16.67 20.00
N ILE A 245 -29.54 -15.80 20.84
CA ILE A 245 -29.65 -16.06 22.30
C ILE A 245 -30.85 -16.95 22.64
N ALA A 246 -31.78 -17.12 21.73
CA ALA A 246 -32.92 -18.01 21.95
C ALA A 246 -32.51 -19.47 21.74
N GLY A 247 -32.72 -20.31 22.72
CA GLY A 247 -32.46 -21.74 22.65
C GLY A 247 -31.02 -22.19 22.94
N ASN A 248 -30.14 -21.27 23.31
CA ASN A 248 -28.80 -21.61 23.81
C ASN A 248 -28.73 -21.52 25.35
N ARG A 249 -27.58 -21.89 25.93
CA ARG A 249 -27.36 -21.99 27.38
C ARG A 249 -27.47 -20.66 28.18
N HIS A 250 -27.79 -19.54 27.54
CA HIS A 250 -27.96 -18.24 28.20
C HIS A 250 -29.30 -18.07 28.91
N GLY A 251 -30.04 -19.15 29.05
CA GLY A 251 -31.33 -19.20 29.73
C GLY A 251 -32.49 -19.01 28.76
N GLN A 252 -33.45 -19.91 28.80
CA GLN A 252 -34.72 -19.73 28.11
C GLN A 252 -35.49 -18.58 28.76
N THR A 253 -35.82 -17.56 28.01
CA THR A 253 -36.75 -16.54 28.41
C THR A 253 -38.11 -17.21 28.58
N GLY A 254 -38.48 -17.58 29.84
CA GLY A 254 -39.77 -18.22 30.09
C GLY A 254 -39.76 -19.42 31.03
N ALA A 255 -38.60 -19.97 31.40
CA ALA A 255 -38.54 -21.05 32.38
C ALA A 255 -38.91 -20.53 33.78
N ALA A 256 -39.79 -21.25 34.44
CA ALA A 256 -40.39 -20.87 35.74
C ALA A 256 -39.37 -20.76 36.89
N ASN A 257 -38.14 -21.21 36.72
CA ASN A 257 -37.07 -21.15 37.73
C ASN A 257 -36.01 -20.09 37.31
N ASN A 258 -36.15 -18.96 37.95
CA ASN A 258 -35.50 -17.67 37.63
C ASN A 258 -34.00 -17.57 38.00
N THR A 259 -33.31 -18.66 38.30
CA THR A 259 -31.96 -18.65 38.85
C THR A 259 -30.86 -18.53 37.77
N ASP A 260 -31.16 -18.81 36.49
CA ASP A 260 -30.17 -18.83 35.40
C ASP A 260 -30.40 -17.75 34.36
N ARG A 261 -31.19 -16.72 34.67
CA ARG A 261 -31.40 -15.59 33.75
C ARG A 261 -30.20 -14.67 33.76
N ILE A 262 -29.42 -14.73 32.69
CA ILE A 262 -28.49 -13.64 32.38
C ILE A 262 -29.35 -12.40 32.11
N SER A 263 -29.21 -11.36 32.93
CA SER A 263 -29.98 -10.13 32.76
C SER A 263 -29.60 -9.42 31.44
N GLY A 264 -30.56 -8.70 30.86
CA GLY A 264 -30.33 -7.96 29.62
C GLY A 264 -29.17 -6.96 29.70
N SER A 265 -28.74 -6.55 30.88
CA SER A 265 -27.57 -5.73 31.09
C SER A 265 -26.23 -6.48 30.80
N VAL A 266 -26.18 -7.77 31.13
CA VAL A 266 -25.00 -8.63 30.85
C VAL A 266 -24.94 -9.04 29.38
N LEU A 267 -26.09 -9.24 28.74
CA LEU A 267 -26.17 -9.60 27.32
C LEU A 267 -25.76 -8.46 26.37
N ARG A 268 -25.41 -7.29 26.86
CA ARG A 268 -24.93 -6.16 26.06
C ARG A 268 -23.50 -6.29 25.62
N ASP A 269 -22.67 -7.08 26.30
CA ASP A 269 -21.26 -7.29 25.99
C ASP A 269 -20.92 -8.78 26.04
N CYS A 270 -21.08 -9.48 24.93
CA CYS A 270 -20.81 -10.91 24.82
C CYS A 270 -19.34 -11.23 25.11
N ALA A 271 -18.43 -10.34 24.73
CA ALA A 271 -17.00 -10.50 24.95
C ALA A 271 -16.57 -10.36 26.42
N SER A 272 -17.45 -9.95 27.33
CA SER A 272 -17.19 -10.00 28.79
C SER A 272 -17.04 -11.42 29.29
N CYS A 273 -17.77 -12.37 28.67
CA CYS A 273 -17.70 -13.80 29.02
C CYS A 273 -16.99 -14.61 27.95
N HIS A 274 -17.15 -14.25 26.66
CA HIS A 274 -16.47 -14.87 25.52
C HIS A 274 -15.24 -14.08 25.16
N SER A 275 -14.25 -14.04 26.08
CA SER A 275 -13.07 -13.21 25.92
C SER A 275 -12.11 -13.70 24.84
N ALA A 276 -12.10 -15.02 24.56
CA ALA A 276 -11.27 -15.67 23.54
C ALA A 276 -11.96 -15.74 22.18
N ILE A 277 -12.71 -14.69 21.79
CA ILE A 277 -13.52 -14.67 20.56
C ILE A 277 -12.70 -14.90 19.27
N HIS A 278 -11.40 -14.65 19.29
CA HIS A 278 -10.53 -14.88 18.14
C HIS A 278 -10.05 -16.33 18.00
N GLY A 279 -10.33 -17.15 19.00
CA GLY A 279 -9.98 -18.57 19.10
C GLY A 279 -9.43 -18.92 20.47
N SER A 280 -9.61 -20.16 20.89
CA SER A 280 -9.14 -20.68 22.16
C SER A 280 -8.41 -22.01 21.97
N SER A 281 -7.39 -22.25 22.77
CA SER A 281 -6.70 -23.54 22.84
C SER A 281 -7.29 -24.45 23.92
N THR A 282 -8.19 -23.95 24.77
CA THR A 282 -8.68 -24.65 25.98
C THR A 282 -10.19 -24.75 26.07
N ASP A 283 -10.94 -23.84 25.47
CA ASP A 283 -12.40 -23.76 25.63
C ASP A 283 -13.12 -23.63 24.28
N GLN A 284 -13.93 -24.65 23.96
CA GLN A 284 -14.77 -24.69 22.74
C GLN A 284 -15.83 -23.57 22.70
N HIS A 285 -16.15 -22.95 23.83
CA HIS A 285 -17.11 -21.83 23.91
C HIS A 285 -16.41 -20.47 23.90
N LEU A 286 -15.12 -20.43 23.66
CA LEU A 286 -14.31 -19.22 23.51
C LEU A 286 -14.40 -18.26 24.73
N ARG A 287 -14.49 -18.82 25.94
CA ARG A 287 -14.59 -18.03 27.19
C ARG A 287 -13.20 -17.63 27.72
N PHE A 288 -12.17 -18.45 27.42
CA PHE A 288 -10.79 -18.27 27.92
C PHE A 288 -9.77 -18.49 26.80
#